data_955146f99502b88959cd01374ea96620
#
_entry.id   955146f99502b88959cd01374ea96620
#
_cell.length_a   1.000
_cell.length_b   1.000
_cell.length_c   1.000
_cell.angle_alpha   90.00
_cell.angle_beta   90.00
_cell.angle_gamma   90.00
#
_symmetry.space_group_name_H-M   'P 1'
#
loop_
_entity.id
_entity.type
_entity.pdbx_description
1 polymer ?
#
loop_
_entity_poly.entity_id
_entity_poly.type
_entity_poly.pdbx_seq_one_letter_code
_entity_poly.pdbx_strand_id
1 'polypeptide(L)'
;KSVSRGLGDVYKRQEFRNKDVVVLGSSYSAEDIALQCYKYGAKSVTIGYRNKPMGFDWPEGMKEVHYLDKLEGNKATFKDGHTQNVDALILCSGYLHHFPFLEESLKLKTHNRLYPPKLYKGVVWQDNHKLFYLGMQDQFYTFNMFDCQGWYARDLIMGKIKVPNDAEIEKDISDWVAKEEALEDYIQMIDFQTEYTKDLYVTSDYPKIDFELIRTHLREWLHHKKENIMTYRDKSFSSPVTGTVAPLHHTPWAEAMDDSMTTFMKTKS
;
A
#
# COMPACT_ATOMS: atom_id res chain seq x y z
N LYS A 1 18.41 -13.83 -12.82
CA LYS A 1 17.40 -12.98 -13.48
C LYS A 1 16.48 -12.42 -12.40
N SER A 2 16.58 -11.14 -12.09
CA SER A 2 15.58 -10.45 -11.30
C SER A 2 14.35 -10.23 -12.20
N VAL A 3 13.24 -10.80 -11.85
CA VAL A 3 11.96 -10.52 -12.51
C VAL A 3 11.10 -9.78 -11.50
N SER A 4 10.94 -8.47 -11.70
CA SER A 4 9.89 -7.71 -11.04
C SER A 4 8.57 -8.12 -11.69
N ARG A 5 7.79 -8.94 -10.97
CA ARG A 5 6.47 -9.36 -11.43
C ARG A 5 5.44 -8.62 -10.60
N GLY A 6 4.56 -7.88 -11.27
CA GLY A 6 3.43 -7.23 -10.63
C GLY A 6 2.41 -8.23 -10.07
N LEU A 7 1.44 -7.74 -9.30
CA LEU A 7 0.38 -8.55 -8.69
C LEU A 7 -0.37 -9.48 -9.68
N GLY A 8 -0.33 -9.19 -10.99
CA GLY A 8 -0.93 -10.04 -12.03
C GLY A 8 -0.23 -11.38 -12.27
N ASP A 9 1.01 -11.57 -11.83
CA ASP A 9 1.75 -12.85 -11.98
C ASP A 9 1.51 -13.84 -10.84
N VAL A 10 0.59 -13.55 -9.96
CA VAL A 10 0.21 -14.39 -8.82
C VAL A 10 -0.37 -15.76 -9.27
N TYR A 11 -0.71 -15.91 -10.54
CA TYR A 11 -1.22 -17.17 -11.14
C TYR A 11 -0.20 -18.32 -11.19
N LYS A 12 1.10 -18.07 -10.93
CA LYS A 12 2.12 -19.12 -10.90
C LYS A 12 2.65 -19.41 -9.49
N ARG A 13 1.81 -19.26 -8.47
CA ARG A 13 2.14 -19.50 -7.06
C ARG A 13 2.69 -20.91 -6.79
N GLN A 14 2.30 -21.89 -7.61
CA GLN A 14 2.82 -23.25 -7.56
C GLN A 14 4.33 -23.34 -7.80
N GLU A 15 4.95 -22.34 -8.41
CA GLU A 15 6.42 -22.28 -8.62
C GLU A 15 7.20 -22.28 -7.30
N PHE A 16 6.59 -21.84 -6.19
CA PHE A 16 7.25 -21.73 -4.88
C PHE A 16 6.99 -22.93 -3.96
N ARG A 17 6.16 -23.90 -4.38
CA ARG A 17 5.90 -25.09 -3.59
C ARG A 17 7.19 -25.84 -3.26
N ASN A 18 7.37 -26.24 -1.98
CA ASN A 18 8.53 -26.94 -1.44
C ASN A 18 9.87 -26.17 -1.59
N LYS A 19 9.84 -24.86 -1.81
CA LYS A 19 11.03 -24.03 -1.94
C LYS A 19 11.31 -23.21 -0.68
N ASP A 20 12.59 -22.95 -0.43
CA ASP A 20 13.05 -21.97 0.53
C ASP A 20 13.03 -20.59 -0.13
N VAL A 21 12.06 -19.74 0.24
CA VAL A 21 11.78 -18.44 -0.38
C VAL A 21 12.28 -17.31 0.50
N VAL A 22 12.97 -16.33 -0.10
CA VAL A 22 13.32 -15.07 0.54
C VAL A 22 12.53 -13.92 -0.10
N VAL A 23 11.86 -13.12 0.72
CA VAL A 23 11.13 -11.92 0.30
C VAL A 23 11.84 -10.71 0.89
N LEU A 24 12.30 -9.76 0.06
CA LEU A 24 12.99 -8.56 0.52
C LEU A 24 12.05 -7.35 0.53
N GLY A 25 11.75 -6.87 1.72
CA GLY A 25 10.87 -5.75 2.01
C GLY A 25 10.09 -6.00 3.31
N SER A 26 9.52 -4.95 3.88
CA SER A 26 8.74 -5.00 5.13
C SER A 26 7.51 -4.09 5.07
N SER A 27 6.83 -4.08 3.94
CA SER A 27 5.57 -3.36 3.72
C SER A 27 4.53 -4.30 3.10
N TYR A 28 3.35 -3.80 2.73
CA TYR A 28 2.20 -4.58 2.26
C TYR A 28 2.54 -5.60 1.17
N SER A 29 3.34 -5.23 0.16
CA SER A 29 3.71 -6.16 -0.91
C SER A 29 4.52 -7.36 -0.38
N ALA A 30 5.46 -7.11 0.55
CA ALA A 30 6.27 -8.17 1.14
C ALA A 30 5.41 -9.10 1.99
N GLU A 31 4.53 -8.53 2.81
CA GLU A 31 3.58 -9.27 3.63
C GLU A 31 2.69 -10.16 2.79
N ASP A 32 1.98 -9.57 1.81
CA ASP A 32 1.04 -10.31 0.97
C ASP A 32 1.71 -11.42 0.17
N ILE A 33 2.85 -11.14 -0.44
CA ILE A 33 3.58 -12.13 -1.24
C ILE A 33 4.15 -13.24 -0.35
N ALA A 34 4.70 -12.91 0.83
CA ALA A 34 5.19 -13.89 1.77
C ALA A 34 4.08 -14.84 2.25
N LEU A 35 2.92 -14.29 2.63
CA LEU A 35 1.74 -15.06 3.02
C LEU A 35 1.20 -15.92 1.87
N GLN A 36 1.22 -15.42 0.64
CA GLN A 36 0.83 -16.22 -0.53
C GLN A 36 1.81 -17.37 -0.77
N CYS A 37 3.13 -17.13 -0.69
CA CYS A 37 4.11 -18.21 -0.82
C CYS A 37 3.88 -19.30 0.23
N TYR A 38 3.67 -18.91 1.49
CA TYR A 38 3.35 -19.83 2.59
C TYR A 38 2.06 -20.63 2.31
N LYS A 39 0.95 -19.93 2.02
CA LYS A 39 -0.36 -20.50 1.71
C LYS A 39 -0.31 -21.57 0.60
N TYR A 40 0.53 -21.34 -0.41
CA TYR A 40 0.69 -22.27 -1.53
C TYR A 40 1.81 -23.29 -1.35
N GLY A 41 2.31 -23.46 -0.14
CA GLY A 41 3.15 -24.58 0.27
C GLY A 41 4.65 -24.36 0.03
N ALA A 42 5.15 -23.14 0.13
CA ALA A 42 6.58 -22.94 0.29
C ALA A 42 7.09 -23.68 1.52
N LYS A 43 8.27 -24.27 1.43
CA LYS A 43 8.91 -25.02 2.53
C LYS A 43 9.29 -24.08 3.68
N SER A 44 9.83 -22.91 3.34
CA SER A 44 10.08 -21.82 4.27
C SER A 44 9.95 -20.46 3.58
N VAL A 45 9.57 -19.43 4.35
CA VAL A 45 9.52 -18.05 3.88
C VAL A 45 10.28 -17.15 4.85
N THR A 46 11.32 -16.50 4.36
CA THR A 46 12.13 -15.56 5.15
C THR A 46 11.94 -14.16 4.61
N ILE A 47 11.51 -13.22 5.46
CA ILE A 47 11.23 -11.84 5.11
C ILE A 47 12.39 -10.98 5.58
N GLY A 48 13.07 -10.31 4.65
CA GLY A 48 14.20 -9.44 4.94
C GLY A 48 13.77 -7.98 5.11
N TYR A 49 13.83 -7.44 6.34
CA TYR A 49 13.50 -6.04 6.63
C TYR A 49 14.74 -5.14 6.65
N ARG A 50 14.56 -3.86 6.27
CA ARG A 50 15.66 -2.87 6.27
C ARG A 50 15.82 -2.17 7.62
N ASN A 51 14.77 -1.57 8.14
CA ASN A 51 14.81 -0.72 9.33
C ASN A 51 14.27 -1.45 10.56
N LYS A 52 13.05 -1.97 10.47
CA LYS A 52 12.39 -2.70 11.56
C LYS A 52 11.54 -3.83 10.98
N PRO A 53 11.36 -4.92 11.75
CA PRO A 53 10.44 -6.00 11.37
C PRO A 53 9.01 -5.49 11.36
N MET A 54 8.13 -6.18 10.65
CA MET A 54 6.68 -5.94 10.71
C MET A 54 6.10 -6.37 12.06
N GLY A 55 6.70 -7.39 12.69
CA GLY A 55 6.40 -7.79 14.05
C GLY A 55 5.05 -8.51 14.21
N PHE A 56 4.64 -9.26 13.19
CA PHE A 56 3.47 -10.12 13.27
C PHE A 56 3.83 -11.50 13.84
N ASP A 57 2.85 -12.17 14.45
CA ASP A 57 2.95 -13.58 14.82
C ASP A 57 2.84 -14.45 13.58
N TRP A 58 3.98 -14.66 12.92
CA TRP A 58 4.06 -15.47 11.72
C TRP A 58 3.85 -16.96 12.02
N PRO A 59 3.19 -17.71 11.12
CA PRO A 59 3.05 -19.16 11.28
C PRO A 59 4.41 -19.87 11.21
N GLU A 60 4.45 -21.11 11.69
CA GLU A 60 5.64 -21.96 11.59
C GLU A 60 6.14 -22.05 10.14
N GLY A 61 7.45 -21.93 9.95
CA GLY A 61 8.07 -21.88 8.61
C GLY A 61 8.20 -20.48 8.01
N MET A 62 7.65 -19.44 8.67
CA MET A 62 7.88 -18.05 8.31
C MET A 62 8.69 -17.32 9.39
N LYS A 63 9.54 -16.39 8.98
CA LYS A 63 10.33 -15.55 9.90
C LYS A 63 10.75 -14.24 9.27
N GLU A 64 11.05 -13.26 10.13
CA GLU A 64 11.67 -12.00 9.75
C GLU A 64 13.15 -12.00 10.16
N VAL A 65 14.01 -11.49 9.29
CA VAL A 65 15.45 -11.32 9.52
C VAL A 65 15.88 -9.94 9.02
N HIS A 66 17.05 -9.48 9.41
CA HIS A 66 17.59 -8.24 8.86
C HIS A 66 17.81 -8.36 7.34
N TYR A 67 17.98 -7.23 6.64
CA TYR A 67 18.08 -7.20 5.16
C TYR A 67 19.21 -8.07 4.62
N LEU A 68 19.03 -8.58 3.40
CA LEU A 68 20.03 -9.35 2.69
C LEU A 68 21.31 -8.52 2.55
N ASP A 69 22.44 -9.10 2.95
CA ASP A 69 23.77 -8.54 2.76
C ASP A 69 24.42 -9.10 1.49
N LYS A 70 24.37 -10.40 1.33
CA LYS A 70 25.06 -11.09 0.24
C LYS A 70 24.30 -12.33 -0.23
N LEU A 71 24.37 -12.61 -1.52
CA LEU A 71 23.90 -13.85 -2.15
C LEU A 71 25.01 -14.46 -2.99
N GLU A 72 25.47 -15.65 -2.61
CA GLU A 72 26.51 -16.41 -3.32
C GLU A 72 25.93 -17.75 -3.77
N GLY A 73 25.72 -17.88 -5.08
CA GLY A 73 24.98 -19.01 -5.61
C GLY A 73 23.56 -19.02 -5.05
N ASN A 74 23.25 -20.06 -4.27
CA ASN A 74 21.98 -20.21 -3.56
C ASN A 74 22.08 -19.95 -2.04
N LYS A 75 23.21 -19.45 -1.55
CA LYS A 75 23.42 -19.14 -0.13
C LYS A 75 23.22 -17.65 0.14
N ALA A 76 22.22 -17.31 0.91
CA ALA A 76 21.98 -15.96 1.39
C ALA A 76 22.65 -15.74 2.75
N THR A 77 23.26 -14.56 2.93
CA THR A 77 23.76 -14.04 4.19
C THR A 77 23.04 -12.72 4.47
N PHE A 78 22.52 -12.58 5.68
CA PHE A 78 21.79 -11.40 6.13
C PHE A 78 22.64 -10.54 7.08
N LYS A 79 22.31 -9.26 7.22
CA LYS A 79 23.09 -8.30 8.03
C LYS A 79 23.16 -8.62 9.52
N ASP A 80 22.23 -9.43 10.02
CA ASP A 80 22.25 -9.96 11.40
C ASP A 80 23.12 -11.22 11.56
N GLY A 81 23.82 -11.65 10.50
CA GLY A 81 24.65 -12.85 10.46
C GLY A 81 23.90 -14.15 10.16
N HIS A 82 22.57 -14.11 10.05
CA HIS A 82 21.80 -15.28 9.63
C HIS A 82 22.19 -15.73 8.23
N THR A 83 22.29 -17.05 8.01
CA THR A 83 22.57 -17.65 6.70
C THR A 83 21.59 -18.76 6.39
N GLN A 84 21.17 -18.88 5.13
CA GLN A 84 20.29 -19.98 4.67
C GLN A 84 20.46 -20.24 3.18
N ASN A 85 20.01 -21.40 2.74
CA ASN A 85 19.82 -21.66 1.31
C ASN A 85 18.57 -20.96 0.80
N VAL A 86 18.57 -20.57 -0.47
CA VAL A 86 17.49 -19.85 -1.14
C VAL A 86 17.24 -20.45 -2.49
N ASP A 87 16.03 -20.93 -2.73
CA ASP A 87 15.58 -21.42 -4.03
C ASP A 87 14.92 -20.30 -4.86
N ALA A 88 14.34 -19.30 -4.19
CA ALA A 88 13.72 -18.15 -4.84
C ALA A 88 13.90 -16.87 -4.01
N LEU A 89 14.24 -15.78 -4.70
CA LEU A 89 14.34 -14.44 -4.14
C LEU A 89 13.30 -13.52 -4.79
N ILE A 90 12.45 -12.90 -3.97
CA ILE A 90 11.40 -11.98 -4.42
C ILE A 90 11.70 -10.58 -3.88
N LEU A 91 11.74 -9.59 -4.76
CA LEU A 91 12.02 -8.21 -4.40
C LEU A 91 10.72 -7.45 -4.21
N CYS A 92 10.45 -7.05 -2.97
CA CYS A 92 9.33 -6.20 -2.56
C CYS A 92 9.85 -4.87 -1.99
N SER A 93 10.85 -4.29 -2.67
CA SER A 93 11.59 -3.10 -2.23
C SER A 93 10.89 -1.77 -2.54
N GLY A 94 9.65 -1.81 -3.04
CA GLY A 94 8.88 -0.65 -3.46
C GLY A 94 9.12 -0.24 -4.90
N TYR A 95 8.48 0.86 -5.29
CA TYR A 95 8.53 1.38 -6.65
C TYR A 95 9.11 2.79 -6.68
N LEU A 96 9.70 3.14 -7.80
CA LEU A 96 10.10 4.51 -8.14
C LEU A 96 9.08 5.09 -9.12
N HIS A 97 8.72 6.35 -8.92
CA HIS A 97 7.93 7.05 -9.92
C HIS A 97 8.73 7.18 -11.22
N HIS A 98 8.14 6.78 -12.33
CA HIS A 98 8.79 6.79 -13.64
C HIS A 98 7.88 7.43 -14.69
N PHE A 99 8.25 8.62 -15.14
CA PHE A 99 7.49 9.41 -16.12
C PHE A 99 8.37 9.69 -17.35
N PRO A 100 8.61 8.71 -18.24
CA PRO A 100 9.53 8.86 -19.37
C PRO A 100 9.05 9.88 -20.42
N PHE A 101 7.76 10.19 -20.41
CA PHE A 101 7.11 11.15 -21.30
C PHE A 101 7.13 12.60 -20.80
N LEU A 102 7.59 12.84 -19.58
CA LEU A 102 7.72 14.18 -19.01
C LEU A 102 9.17 14.70 -19.11
N GLU A 103 9.30 16.00 -19.30
CA GLU A 103 10.57 16.70 -19.14
C GLU A 103 11.09 16.58 -17.71
N GLU A 104 12.40 16.62 -17.53
CA GLU A 104 13.05 16.40 -16.23
C GLU A 104 12.59 17.38 -15.14
N SER A 105 12.31 18.62 -15.51
CA SER A 105 11.80 19.67 -14.61
C SER A 105 10.38 19.40 -14.08
N LEU A 106 9.62 18.58 -14.78
CA LEU A 106 8.22 18.24 -14.43
C LEU A 106 8.09 16.91 -13.72
N LYS A 107 9.16 16.13 -13.59
CA LYS A 107 9.10 14.78 -12.98
C LYS A 107 9.03 14.84 -11.46
N LEU A 108 8.04 14.17 -10.90
CA LEU A 108 7.97 13.89 -9.47
C LEU A 108 9.08 12.88 -9.10
N LYS A 109 9.97 13.28 -8.20
CA LYS A 109 11.16 12.49 -7.80
C LYS A 109 11.06 11.90 -6.37
N THR A 110 9.87 11.86 -5.82
CA THR A 110 9.64 11.34 -4.47
C THR A 110 9.30 9.85 -4.48
N HIS A 111 9.54 9.20 -3.35
CA HIS A 111 9.24 7.79 -3.12
C HIS A 111 8.34 7.66 -1.92
N ASN A 112 7.36 6.79 -1.97
CA ASN A 112 6.55 6.28 -0.84
C ASN A 112 6.40 7.28 0.32
N ARG A 113 5.80 8.43 0.05
CA ARG A 113 5.43 9.42 1.05
C ARG A 113 3.92 9.54 1.13
N LEU A 114 3.40 9.82 2.32
CA LEU A 114 1.98 10.11 2.51
C LEU A 114 1.61 11.47 1.91
N TYR A 115 2.58 12.40 1.85
CA TYR A 115 2.42 13.68 1.17
C TYR A 115 3.64 14.01 0.30
N PRO A 116 3.54 13.91 -1.03
CA PRO A 116 4.64 14.23 -1.94
C PRO A 116 4.95 15.73 -1.91
N PRO A 117 6.18 16.15 -1.60
CA PRO A 117 6.58 17.54 -1.72
C PRO A 117 6.45 17.99 -3.18
N LYS A 118 6.28 19.30 -3.41
CA LYS A 118 6.02 19.91 -4.72
C LYS A 118 4.59 19.73 -5.25
N LEU A 119 3.70 19.06 -4.55
CA LEU A 119 2.29 18.93 -4.94
C LEU A 119 1.40 19.71 -3.97
N TYR A 120 0.90 20.88 -4.42
CA TYR A 120 -0.13 21.59 -3.69
C TYR A 120 -1.39 20.71 -3.57
N LYS A 121 -1.93 20.59 -2.37
CA LYS A 121 -2.99 19.62 -2.05
C LYS A 121 -2.65 18.18 -2.47
N GLY A 122 -1.36 17.83 -2.52
CA GLY A 122 -0.90 16.52 -2.96
C GLY A 122 -1.27 16.17 -4.41
N VAL A 123 -1.72 17.14 -5.21
CA VAL A 123 -2.30 16.95 -6.55
C VAL A 123 -1.68 17.86 -7.60
N VAL A 124 -1.59 19.16 -7.33
CA VAL A 124 -1.22 20.20 -8.32
C VAL A 124 0.27 20.45 -8.28
N TRP A 125 0.96 20.35 -9.40
CA TRP A 125 2.39 20.67 -9.47
C TRP A 125 2.64 22.14 -9.12
N GLN A 126 3.54 22.37 -8.16
CA GLN A 126 3.82 23.69 -7.60
C GLN A 126 4.28 24.69 -8.67
N ASP A 127 5.13 24.27 -9.59
CA ASP A 127 5.77 25.15 -10.59
C ASP A 127 4.95 25.25 -11.90
N ASN A 128 3.86 24.47 -12.04
CA ASN A 128 2.96 24.50 -13.19
C ASN A 128 1.56 24.01 -12.81
N HIS A 129 0.66 24.92 -12.51
CA HIS A 129 -0.70 24.64 -12.06
C HIS A 129 -1.62 23.99 -13.11
N LYS A 130 -1.11 23.69 -14.31
CA LYS A 130 -1.79 22.92 -15.36
C LYS A 130 -1.40 21.44 -15.35
N LEU A 131 -0.44 21.05 -14.49
CA LEU A 131 0.02 19.68 -14.32
C LEU A 131 -0.53 19.12 -13.02
N PHE A 132 -1.21 17.98 -13.10
CA PHE A 132 -1.79 17.27 -11.98
C PHE A 132 -1.17 15.88 -11.86
N TYR A 133 -0.83 15.50 -10.62
CA TYR A 133 -0.42 14.15 -10.26
C TYR A 133 -1.47 13.53 -9.35
N LEU A 134 -2.06 12.42 -9.75
CA LEU A 134 -3.07 11.72 -8.97
C LEU A 134 -2.54 10.36 -8.49
N GLY A 135 -2.82 10.00 -7.25
CA GLY A 135 -2.47 8.70 -6.70
C GLY A 135 -0.98 8.50 -6.41
N MET A 136 -0.23 9.57 -6.14
CA MET A 136 1.22 9.51 -5.92
C MET A 136 1.62 9.22 -4.46
N GLN A 137 0.66 9.21 -3.56
CA GLN A 137 0.88 8.99 -2.14
C GLN A 137 1.07 7.50 -1.81
N ASP A 138 1.88 7.18 -0.82
CA ASP A 138 1.74 5.95 -0.05
C ASP A 138 0.41 5.99 0.72
N GLN A 139 -0.31 4.85 0.83
CA GLN A 139 -1.75 4.99 1.07
C GLN A 139 -2.38 3.91 1.92
N PHE A 140 -3.24 4.37 2.83
CA PHE A 140 -4.30 3.60 3.46
C PHE A 140 -5.65 3.80 2.75
N TYR A 141 -5.95 5.04 2.34
CA TYR A 141 -7.20 5.48 1.69
C TYR A 141 -7.19 5.20 0.21
N THR A 142 -6.88 4.31 -0.43
CA THR A 142 -6.82 4.02 -1.87
C THR A 142 -7.84 4.79 -2.73
N PHE A 143 -8.93 4.15 -3.16
CA PHE A 143 -9.86 4.71 -4.15
C PHE A 143 -10.60 5.96 -3.66
N ASN A 144 -11.03 6.01 -2.41
CA ASN A 144 -11.71 7.21 -1.87
C ASN A 144 -10.83 8.46 -1.95
N MET A 145 -9.53 8.31 -1.68
CA MET A 145 -8.57 9.40 -1.81
C MET A 145 -8.38 9.80 -3.29
N PHE A 146 -8.30 8.82 -4.19
CA PHE A 146 -8.16 9.11 -5.63
C PHE A 146 -9.39 9.80 -6.20
N ASP A 147 -10.59 9.41 -5.77
CA ASP A 147 -11.83 10.09 -6.14
C ASP A 147 -11.80 11.54 -5.67
N CYS A 148 -11.44 11.81 -4.42
CA CYS A 148 -11.31 13.18 -3.90
C CYS A 148 -10.28 14.00 -4.67
N GLN A 149 -9.12 13.42 -4.99
CA GLN A 149 -8.11 14.07 -5.85
C GLN A 149 -8.65 14.38 -7.25
N GLY A 150 -9.36 13.43 -7.86
CA GLY A 150 -9.98 13.61 -9.17
C GLY A 150 -11.04 14.70 -9.16
N TRP A 151 -11.90 14.76 -8.15
CA TRP A 151 -12.92 15.80 -8.00
C TRP A 151 -12.28 17.17 -7.76
N TYR A 152 -11.26 17.24 -6.92
CA TYR A 152 -10.52 18.47 -6.67
C TYR A 152 -9.85 19.00 -7.97
N ALA A 153 -9.15 18.14 -8.71
CA ALA A 153 -8.55 18.48 -10.00
C ALA A 153 -9.62 18.93 -11.02
N ARG A 154 -10.76 18.23 -11.10
CA ARG A 154 -11.90 18.61 -11.95
C ARG A 154 -12.36 20.04 -11.63
N ASP A 155 -12.53 20.37 -10.37
CA ASP A 155 -13.09 21.65 -9.96
C ASP A 155 -12.10 22.81 -10.18
N LEU A 156 -10.79 22.56 -10.10
CA LEU A 156 -9.76 23.48 -10.56
C LEU A 156 -9.82 23.72 -12.07
N ILE A 157 -9.90 22.67 -12.88
CA ILE A 157 -9.96 22.73 -14.35
C ILE A 157 -11.22 23.49 -14.80
N MET A 158 -12.35 23.25 -14.10
CA MET A 158 -13.62 23.92 -14.40
C MET A 158 -13.71 25.35 -13.83
N GLY A 159 -12.71 25.81 -13.09
CA GLY A 159 -12.70 27.16 -12.48
C GLY A 159 -13.67 27.34 -11.32
N LYS A 160 -14.21 26.24 -10.75
CA LYS A 160 -15.07 26.27 -9.56
C LYS A 160 -14.30 26.65 -8.30
N ILE A 161 -13.06 26.21 -8.22
CA ILE A 161 -12.10 26.59 -7.19
C ILE A 161 -10.86 27.20 -7.88
N LYS A 162 -10.09 27.98 -7.13
CA LYS A 162 -8.89 28.65 -7.65
C LYS A 162 -7.65 28.14 -6.93
N VAL A 163 -6.56 28.06 -7.66
CA VAL A 163 -5.23 27.89 -7.08
C VAL A 163 -4.87 29.19 -6.36
N PRO A 164 -4.41 29.17 -5.11
CA PRO A 164 -3.98 30.37 -4.40
C PRO A 164 -2.66 30.91 -4.95
N ASN A 165 -2.11 31.95 -4.31
CA ASN A 165 -0.81 32.48 -4.69
C ASN A 165 0.34 31.54 -4.27
N ASP A 166 1.52 31.74 -4.83
CA ASP A 166 2.68 30.86 -4.65
C ASP A 166 3.10 30.74 -3.17
N ALA A 167 3.00 31.81 -2.38
CA ALA A 167 3.35 31.78 -0.96
C ALA A 167 2.38 30.90 -0.14
N GLU A 168 1.10 30.94 -0.47
CA GLU A 168 0.08 30.07 0.15
C GLU A 168 0.24 28.62 -0.27
N ILE A 169 0.62 28.36 -1.52
CA ILE A 169 0.96 27.02 -2.03
C ILE A 169 2.14 26.44 -1.27
N GLU A 170 3.24 27.22 -1.17
CA GLU A 170 4.46 26.79 -0.49
C GLU A 170 4.20 26.51 1.00
N LYS A 171 3.39 27.36 1.64
CA LYS A 171 2.98 27.17 3.02
C LYS A 171 2.16 25.89 3.20
N ASP A 172 1.16 25.64 2.36
CA ASP A 172 0.33 24.43 2.43
C ASP A 172 1.19 23.15 2.29
N ILE A 173 2.09 23.13 1.29
CA ILE A 173 3.00 22.01 1.08
C ILE A 173 3.90 21.81 2.31
N SER A 174 4.50 22.86 2.83
CA SER A 174 5.41 22.78 3.98
C SER A 174 4.69 22.31 5.26
N ASP A 175 3.46 22.78 5.48
CA ASP A 175 2.64 22.38 6.63
C ASP A 175 2.30 20.88 6.58
N TRP A 176 1.92 20.36 5.40
CA TRP A 176 1.63 18.93 5.23
C TRP A 176 2.87 18.04 5.34
N VAL A 177 3.99 18.47 4.76
CA VAL A 177 5.27 17.76 4.89
C VAL A 177 5.73 17.72 6.34
N ALA A 178 5.64 18.82 7.08
CA ALA A 178 5.99 18.85 8.50
C ALA A 178 5.09 17.94 9.36
N LYS A 179 3.79 17.90 9.04
CA LYS A 179 2.87 16.96 9.72
C LYS A 179 3.24 15.50 9.45
N GLU A 180 3.59 15.15 8.20
CA GLU A 180 4.02 13.80 7.85
C GLU A 180 5.31 13.40 8.59
N GLU A 181 6.28 14.31 8.66
CA GLU A 181 7.57 14.06 9.31
C GLU A 181 7.47 13.88 10.83
N ALA A 182 6.38 14.34 11.43
CA ALA A 182 6.08 14.17 12.85
C ALA A 182 5.37 12.84 13.19
N LEU A 183 5.03 12.02 12.19
CA LEU A 183 4.29 10.77 12.42
C LEU A 183 5.20 9.67 12.97
N GLU A 184 4.73 8.98 13.99
CA GLU A 184 5.48 7.94 14.70
C GLU A 184 4.98 6.53 14.40
N ASP A 185 3.67 6.38 14.14
CA ASP A 185 3.03 5.07 13.99
C ASP A 185 1.95 5.02 12.90
N TYR A 186 1.45 3.82 12.62
CA TYR A 186 0.42 3.59 11.61
C TYR A 186 -0.94 4.20 11.95
N ILE A 187 -1.29 4.37 13.21
CA ILE A 187 -2.54 5.00 13.63
C ILE A 187 -2.51 6.49 13.26
N GLN A 188 -1.40 7.15 13.57
CA GLN A 188 -1.18 8.54 13.19
C GLN A 188 -1.15 8.72 11.66
N MET A 189 -0.59 7.76 10.91
CA MET A 189 -0.62 7.77 9.44
C MET A 189 -2.06 7.66 8.89
N ILE A 190 -2.90 6.81 9.48
CA ILE A 190 -4.32 6.71 9.12
C ILE A 190 -5.04 8.03 9.39
N ASP A 191 -4.81 8.64 10.55
CA ASP A 191 -5.40 9.93 10.90
C ASP A 191 -4.95 11.04 9.96
N PHE A 192 -3.67 11.10 9.65
CA PHE A 192 -3.10 12.03 8.69
C PHE A 192 -3.79 11.92 7.31
N GLN A 193 -3.93 10.71 6.77
CA GLN A 193 -4.61 10.53 5.47
C GLN A 193 -6.11 10.79 5.54
N THR A 194 -6.74 10.58 6.69
CA THR A 194 -8.13 10.98 6.90
C THR A 194 -8.27 12.50 6.78
N GLU A 195 -7.43 13.25 7.49
CA GLU A 195 -7.45 14.72 7.44
C GLU A 195 -7.06 15.25 6.05
N TYR A 196 -6.07 14.65 5.41
CA TYR A 196 -5.70 15.00 4.05
C TYR A 196 -6.84 14.78 3.04
N THR A 197 -7.52 13.63 3.13
CA THR A 197 -8.63 13.33 2.21
C THR A 197 -9.83 14.25 2.45
N LYS A 198 -10.11 14.61 3.71
CA LYS A 198 -11.12 15.63 4.07
C LYS A 198 -10.76 17.01 3.53
N ASP A 199 -9.47 17.37 3.56
CA ASP A 199 -9.00 18.67 3.05
C ASP A 199 -9.21 18.83 1.54
N LEU A 200 -9.26 17.73 0.79
CA LEU A 200 -9.63 17.71 -0.62
C LEU A 200 -11.15 17.81 -0.87
N TYR A 201 -11.97 17.53 0.15
CA TYR A 201 -13.44 17.50 0.04
C TYR A 201 -14.02 18.90 0.26
N VAL A 202 -13.83 19.78 -0.72
CA VAL A 202 -14.08 21.23 -0.59
C VAL A 202 -15.45 21.69 -1.08
N THR A 203 -16.22 20.83 -1.75
CA THR A 203 -17.55 21.20 -2.27
C THR A 203 -18.63 20.19 -1.91
N SER A 204 -19.88 20.65 -1.82
CA SER A 204 -21.04 19.79 -1.55
C SER A 204 -21.49 18.93 -2.75
N ASP A 205 -20.90 19.16 -3.92
CA ASP A 205 -21.21 18.41 -5.16
C ASP A 205 -20.61 16.99 -5.15
N TYR A 206 -19.71 16.73 -4.21
CA TYR A 206 -19.08 15.42 -4.11
C TYR A 206 -20.04 14.40 -3.47
N PRO A 207 -19.99 13.13 -3.89
CA PRO A 207 -20.72 12.07 -3.21
C PRO A 207 -20.39 12.06 -1.72
N LYS A 208 -21.38 11.84 -0.87
CA LYS A 208 -21.14 11.76 0.58
C LYS A 208 -20.20 10.60 0.90
N ILE A 209 -19.17 10.88 1.66
CA ILE A 209 -18.21 9.92 2.18
C ILE A 209 -18.20 10.04 3.71
N ASP A 210 -18.38 8.94 4.41
CA ASP A 210 -18.19 8.88 5.85
C ASP A 210 -16.71 8.63 6.17
N PHE A 211 -15.96 9.71 6.28
CA PHE A 211 -14.51 9.64 6.58
C PHE A 211 -14.21 9.04 7.96
N GLU A 212 -15.10 9.25 8.93
CA GLU A 212 -14.92 8.69 10.27
C GLU A 212 -15.14 7.19 10.28
N LEU A 213 -16.09 6.70 9.51
CA LEU A 213 -16.29 5.27 9.31
C LEU A 213 -15.09 4.63 8.62
N ILE A 214 -14.54 5.26 7.56
CA ILE A 214 -13.32 4.77 6.90
C ILE A 214 -12.16 4.73 7.89
N ARG A 215 -11.94 5.79 8.66
CA ARG A 215 -10.89 5.85 9.68
C ARG A 215 -11.04 4.71 10.70
N THR A 216 -12.26 4.48 11.18
CA THR A 216 -12.57 3.40 12.11
C THR A 216 -12.26 2.04 11.48
N HIS A 217 -12.71 1.78 10.26
CA HIS A 217 -12.43 0.53 9.56
C HIS A 217 -10.95 0.27 9.32
N LEU A 218 -10.18 1.30 8.97
CA LEU A 218 -8.73 1.16 8.78
C LEU A 218 -8.01 0.83 10.10
N ARG A 219 -8.44 1.42 11.22
CA ARG A 219 -7.91 1.10 12.55
C ARG A 219 -8.29 -0.32 12.98
N GLU A 220 -9.55 -0.72 12.77
CA GLU A 220 -10.03 -2.09 13.03
C GLU A 220 -9.27 -3.11 12.16
N TRP A 221 -9.10 -2.82 10.88
CA TRP A 221 -8.31 -3.66 9.96
C TRP A 221 -6.87 -3.83 10.46
N LEU A 222 -6.22 -2.75 10.88
CA LEU A 222 -4.87 -2.80 11.44
C LEU A 222 -4.82 -3.59 12.75
N HIS A 223 -5.84 -3.45 13.60
CA HIS A 223 -5.97 -4.19 14.85
C HIS A 223 -6.11 -5.70 14.57
N HIS A 224 -7.05 -6.12 13.73
CA HIS A 224 -7.22 -7.51 13.35
C HIS A 224 -5.98 -8.13 12.72
N LYS A 225 -5.27 -7.34 11.93
CA LYS A 225 -4.02 -7.76 11.32
C LYS A 225 -2.92 -8.03 12.34
N LYS A 226 -2.83 -7.21 13.40
CA LYS A 226 -1.91 -7.42 14.52
C LYS A 226 -2.33 -8.60 15.40
N GLU A 227 -3.62 -8.81 15.57
CA GLU A 227 -4.13 -9.96 16.33
C GLU A 227 -3.83 -11.29 15.64
N ASN A 228 -4.09 -11.38 14.34
CA ASN A 228 -3.83 -12.59 13.58
C ASN A 228 -3.65 -12.29 12.08
N ILE A 229 -2.41 -12.34 11.63
CA ILE A 229 -2.02 -12.06 10.24
C ILE A 229 -2.63 -13.08 9.24
N MET A 230 -3.06 -14.25 9.68
CA MET A 230 -3.63 -15.29 8.84
C MET A 230 -5.15 -15.19 8.66
N THR A 231 -5.86 -14.53 9.58
CA THR A 231 -7.33 -14.50 9.61
C THR A 231 -7.94 -13.12 9.40
N TYR A 232 -7.17 -12.04 9.44
CA TYR A 232 -7.71 -10.68 9.30
C TYR A 232 -8.45 -10.45 7.97
N ARG A 233 -8.08 -11.19 6.92
CA ARG A 233 -8.75 -11.13 5.60
C ARG A 233 -10.15 -11.75 5.59
N ASP A 234 -10.49 -12.51 6.62
CA ASP A 234 -11.82 -13.14 6.77
C ASP A 234 -12.85 -12.16 7.38
N LYS A 235 -12.43 -10.93 7.71
CA LYS A 235 -13.31 -9.87 8.24
C LYS A 235 -13.93 -9.06 7.11
N SER A 236 -15.21 -8.73 7.25
CA SER A 236 -15.92 -7.82 6.34
C SER A 236 -16.18 -6.48 7.00
N PHE A 237 -16.21 -5.44 6.18
CA PHE A 237 -16.49 -4.06 6.58
C PHE A 237 -17.65 -3.50 5.79
N SER A 238 -18.39 -2.56 6.37
CA SER A 238 -19.46 -1.86 5.67
C SER A 238 -18.89 -0.84 4.68
N SER A 239 -19.58 -0.67 3.55
CA SER A 239 -19.25 0.40 2.60
C SER A 239 -19.47 1.78 3.23
N PRO A 240 -18.51 2.70 3.18
CA PRO A 240 -18.66 4.07 3.69
C PRO A 240 -19.59 4.94 2.82
N VAL A 241 -20.02 4.43 1.68
CA VAL A 241 -20.92 5.15 0.74
C VAL A 241 -22.33 4.58 0.79
N THR A 242 -22.49 3.27 0.78
CA THR A 242 -23.80 2.60 0.68
C THR A 242 -24.26 1.95 1.99
N GLY A 243 -23.36 1.77 2.96
CA GLY A 243 -23.63 1.04 4.20
C GLY A 243 -23.78 -0.49 4.02
N THR A 244 -23.66 -1.00 2.80
CA THR A 244 -23.77 -2.44 2.54
C THR A 244 -22.51 -3.17 3.01
N VAL A 245 -22.67 -4.41 3.46
CA VAL A 245 -21.58 -5.27 3.88
C VAL A 245 -21.41 -6.41 2.88
N ALA A 246 -20.20 -6.65 2.42
CA ALA A 246 -19.90 -7.81 1.58
C ALA A 246 -20.12 -9.11 2.39
N PRO A 247 -20.69 -10.16 1.80
CA PRO A 247 -20.81 -11.44 2.48
C PRO A 247 -19.42 -11.99 2.82
N LEU A 248 -19.29 -12.64 3.97
CA LEU A 248 -18.09 -13.37 4.33
C LEU A 248 -17.86 -14.54 3.36
N HIS A 249 -16.60 -14.81 3.08
CA HIS A 249 -16.26 -16.04 2.39
C HIS A 249 -16.62 -17.24 3.28
N HIS A 250 -17.24 -18.26 2.69
CA HIS A 250 -17.55 -19.51 3.41
C HIS A 250 -16.28 -20.34 3.68
N THR A 251 -15.18 -20.07 2.97
CA THR A 251 -13.89 -20.73 3.17
C THR A 251 -12.90 -19.69 3.68
N PRO A 252 -12.27 -19.91 4.85
CA PRO A 252 -11.24 -19.01 5.37
C PRO A 252 -10.14 -18.76 4.34
N TRP A 253 -9.59 -17.55 4.32
CA TRP A 253 -8.59 -17.15 3.33
C TRP A 253 -7.38 -18.09 3.31
N ALA A 254 -6.91 -18.54 4.47
CA ALA A 254 -5.75 -19.44 4.57
C ALA A 254 -5.99 -20.79 3.87
N GLU A 255 -7.23 -21.25 3.81
CA GLU A 255 -7.64 -22.54 3.22
C GLU A 255 -8.10 -22.41 1.78
N ALA A 256 -8.56 -21.22 1.36
CA ALA A 256 -9.05 -20.98 0.01
C ALA A 256 -7.92 -21.02 -1.01
N MET A 257 -7.87 -22.05 -1.85
CA MET A 257 -6.81 -22.25 -2.86
C MET A 257 -7.16 -21.67 -4.24
N ASP A 258 -8.39 -21.20 -4.43
CA ASP A 258 -8.85 -20.54 -5.64
C ASP A 258 -9.37 -19.15 -5.30
N ASP A 259 -8.62 -18.13 -5.70
CA ASP A 259 -8.98 -16.71 -5.54
C ASP A 259 -9.66 -16.15 -6.80
N SER A 260 -10.09 -17.01 -7.75
CA SER A 260 -10.70 -16.54 -8.98
C SER A 260 -12.07 -15.91 -8.74
N MET A 261 -12.36 -14.81 -9.43
CA MET A 261 -13.69 -14.19 -9.43
C MET A 261 -14.78 -15.16 -9.89
N THR A 262 -14.42 -16.13 -10.73
CA THR A 262 -15.36 -17.15 -11.26
C THR A 262 -15.89 -18.04 -10.14
N THR A 263 -15.02 -18.47 -9.23
CA THR A 263 -15.42 -19.27 -8.06
C THR A 263 -16.22 -18.42 -7.09
N PHE A 264 -15.80 -17.20 -6.80
CA PHE A 264 -16.52 -16.27 -5.94
C PHE A 264 -17.95 -16.00 -6.43
N MET A 265 -18.15 -15.87 -7.74
CA MET A 265 -19.47 -15.61 -8.32
C MET A 265 -20.38 -16.84 -8.35
N LYS A 266 -19.84 -18.05 -8.37
CA LYS A 266 -20.62 -19.31 -8.37
C LYS A 266 -21.22 -19.68 -7.02
N THR A 267 -20.67 -19.17 -5.93
CA THR A 267 -21.13 -19.49 -4.57
C THR A 267 -22.38 -18.72 -4.13
N LYS A 268 -22.99 -17.93 -5.03
CA LYS A 268 -24.22 -17.15 -4.78
C LYS A 268 -25.49 -17.77 -5.34
N SER A 269 -25.44 -19.02 -5.83
CA SER A 269 -26.63 -19.72 -6.31
C SER A 269 -27.24 -20.63 -5.27
#